data_cf08ab895ef501e58d211dd8247db906
#
_entry.id   cf08ab895ef501e58d211dd8247db906
#
_cell.length_a   1.000
_cell.length_b   1.000
_cell.length_c   1.000
_cell.angle_alpha   90.00
_cell.angle_beta   90.00
_cell.angle_gamma   90.00
#
_symmetry.space_group_name_H-M   'P 1'
#
loop_
_entity.id
_entity.type
_entity.pdbx_description
1 polymer ?
#
loop_
_entity_poly.entity_id
_entity_poly.type
_entity_poly.pdbx_seq_one_letter_code
_entity_poly.pdbx_strand_id
1 'polypeptide(L)'
;VIEAYELAPNGIIEKAYPLKGNEKVIGMNTLELPERQKEANIARKSGEYTIAGPYELKQGGTGALLFDPIYINDGNEKKFWGFSILVLNWDAFLEELEVDKLEDATYHFKVWKEGNNGKHVTIMSCGHSSLNHTLSVACEVPNDTWYFEIVPFQGWIPMSYKIFGSIVSVLVAILLSMGYWQIILRREKEAVYAKQIEKVATEAQHANQAKTRFLFNMSHDIRTPMNAIIGYTQLLENNLDNKKQALDYISKLKSSST
;
A
#
# COMPACT_ATOMS: atom_id res chain seq x y z
N VAL A 1 -12.75 -35.23 26.17
CA VAL A 1 -12.26 -33.89 26.60
C VAL A 1 -12.12 -33.85 28.13
N ILE A 2 -13.19 -34.14 28.90
CA ILE A 2 -13.14 -34.17 30.36
C ILE A 2 -12.55 -35.51 30.81
N GLU A 3 -11.46 -35.45 31.58
CA GLU A 3 -10.77 -36.66 32.09
C GLU A 3 -11.23 -37.00 33.50
N ALA A 4 -11.36 -36.03 34.37
CA ALA A 4 -11.82 -36.25 35.73
C ALA A 4 -12.49 -35.01 36.35
N TYR A 5 -13.28 -35.28 37.38
CA TYR A 5 -13.79 -34.27 38.33
C TYR A 5 -13.13 -34.58 39.69
N GLU A 6 -12.62 -33.52 40.34
CA GLU A 6 -12.00 -33.64 41.64
C GLU A 6 -12.68 -32.69 42.64
N LEU A 7 -12.80 -33.13 43.89
CA LEU A 7 -13.25 -32.28 45.00
C LEU A 7 -12.11 -32.14 45.99
N ALA A 8 -11.77 -30.89 46.31
CA ALA A 8 -10.63 -30.54 47.13
C ALA A 8 -11.03 -29.64 48.32
N PRO A 9 -11.61 -30.20 49.38
CA PRO A 9 -11.86 -29.44 50.62
C PRO A 9 -10.56 -28.83 51.14
N ASN A 10 -10.59 -27.54 51.50
CA ASN A 10 -9.41 -26.78 51.93
C ASN A 10 -8.21 -26.81 50.94
N GLY A 11 -8.48 -27.17 49.67
CA GLY A 11 -7.47 -27.29 48.63
C GLY A 11 -6.80 -28.66 48.57
N ILE A 12 -7.19 -29.63 49.41
CA ILE A 12 -6.67 -31.01 49.40
C ILE A 12 -7.65 -31.91 48.66
N ILE A 13 -7.17 -32.58 47.59
CA ILE A 13 -8.02 -33.45 46.78
C ILE A 13 -8.38 -34.71 47.60
N GLU A 14 -9.66 -34.79 47.97
CA GLU A 14 -10.19 -35.93 48.72
C GLU A 14 -10.93 -36.93 47.83
N LYS A 15 -11.51 -36.48 46.75
CA LYS A 15 -12.29 -37.30 45.83
C LYS A 15 -11.96 -36.99 44.38
N ALA A 16 -11.87 -38.04 43.55
CA ALA A 16 -11.76 -37.94 42.10
C ALA A 16 -12.75 -38.89 41.43
N TYR A 17 -13.37 -38.46 40.35
CA TYR A 17 -14.26 -39.28 39.55
C TYR A 17 -13.93 -39.13 38.04
N PRO A 18 -13.68 -40.26 37.36
CA PRO A 18 -13.57 -41.60 37.90
C PRO A 18 -12.31 -41.75 38.80
N LEU A 19 -12.39 -42.58 39.83
CA LEU A 19 -11.23 -42.81 40.72
C LEU A 19 -10.16 -43.62 40.00
N LYS A 20 -10.60 -44.61 39.19
CA LYS A 20 -9.68 -45.47 38.43
C LYS A 20 -8.84 -44.63 37.46
N GLY A 21 -7.55 -44.65 37.60
CA GLY A 21 -6.55 -43.88 36.86
C GLY A 21 -6.19 -42.55 37.53
N ASN A 22 -6.99 -42.10 38.50
CA ASN A 22 -6.79 -40.82 39.22
C ASN A 22 -6.40 -41.01 40.71
N GLU A 23 -6.03 -42.21 41.11
CA GLU A 23 -5.71 -42.54 42.54
C GLU A 23 -4.54 -41.70 43.06
N LYS A 24 -3.58 -41.35 42.20
CA LYS A 24 -2.38 -40.59 42.57
C LYS A 24 -2.62 -39.16 42.99
N VAL A 25 -3.74 -38.57 42.64
CA VAL A 25 -4.03 -37.15 42.98
C VAL A 25 -4.66 -37.03 44.38
N ILE A 26 -5.18 -38.14 44.93
CA ILE A 26 -5.80 -38.12 46.25
C ILE A 26 -4.78 -37.72 47.32
N GLY A 27 -5.13 -36.74 48.18
CA GLY A 27 -4.29 -36.19 49.21
C GLY A 27 -3.34 -35.07 48.76
N MET A 28 -3.33 -34.70 47.45
CA MET A 28 -2.53 -33.58 46.98
C MET A 28 -3.11 -32.26 47.39
N ASN A 29 -2.27 -31.33 47.87
CA ASN A 29 -2.65 -29.99 48.22
C ASN A 29 -2.43 -29.05 47.01
N THR A 30 -3.50 -28.65 46.37
CA THR A 30 -3.47 -27.77 45.16
C THR A 30 -3.01 -26.34 45.49
N LEU A 31 -3.11 -25.91 46.73
CA LEU A 31 -2.68 -24.56 47.16
C LEU A 31 -1.16 -24.47 47.42
N GLU A 32 -0.46 -25.62 47.49
CA GLU A 32 0.97 -25.70 47.80
C GLU A 32 1.80 -26.22 46.62
N LEU A 33 1.16 -26.87 45.66
CA LEU A 33 1.88 -27.42 44.48
C LEU A 33 2.38 -26.26 43.58
N PRO A 34 3.71 -26.17 43.33
CA PRO A 34 4.31 -25.07 42.58
C PRO A 34 3.69 -24.83 41.20
N GLU A 35 3.24 -25.89 40.55
CA GLU A 35 2.65 -25.84 39.20
C GLU A 35 1.21 -25.34 39.18
N ARG A 36 0.49 -25.40 40.33
CA ARG A 36 -0.96 -25.17 40.44
C ARG A 36 -1.34 -24.07 41.45
N GLN A 37 -0.44 -23.81 42.40
CA GLN A 37 -0.74 -22.91 43.56
C GLN A 37 -1.12 -21.50 43.14
N LYS A 38 -0.58 -21.01 42.02
CA LYS A 38 -0.86 -19.63 41.59
C LYS A 38 -2.33 -19.48 41.19
N GLU A 39 -2.80 -20.31 40.28
CA GLU A 39 -4.15 -20.27 39.74
C GLU A 39 -5.18 -20.64 40.82
N ALA A 40 -4.89 -21.68 41.60
CA ALA A 40 -5.73 -22.07 42.76
C ALA A 40 -5.86 -20.91 43.76
N ASN A 41 -4.79 -20.19 44.10
CA ASN A 41 -4.83 -19.05 45.00
C ASN A 41 -5.54 -17.83 44.39
N ILE A 42 -5.43 -17.62 43.06
CA ILE A 42 -6.20 -16.59 42.37
C ILE A 42 -7.69 -16.91 42.47
N ALA A 43 -8.12 -18.13 42.11
CA ALA A 43 -9.52 -18.57 42.25
C ALA A 43 -10.05 -18.39 43.68
N ARG A 44 -9.27 -18.85 44.66
CA ARG A 44 -9.65 -18.69 46.09
C ARG A 44 -9.83 -17.24 46.53
N LYS A 45 -9.05 -16.29 45.98
CA LYS A 45 -9.12 -14.87 46.34
C LYS A 45 -10.19 -14.10 45.58
N SER A 46 -10.35 -14.41 44.28
CA SER A 46 -11.32 -13.71 43.44
C SER A 46 -12.74 -14.23 43.61
N GLY A 47 -12.89 -15.48 43.96
CA GLY A 47 -14.19 -16.17 43.94
C GLY A 47 -14.62 -16.60 42.52
N GLU A 48 -13.80 -16.37 41.54
CA GLU A 48 -14.01 -16.73 40.13
C GLU A 48 -13.19 -17.97 39.79
N TYR A 49 -13.64 -18.74 38.82
CA TYR A 49 -12.88 -19.89 38.34
C TYR A 49 -11.63 -19.47 37.61
N THR A 50 -10.60 -20.30 37.64
CA THR A 50 -9.32 -20.10 36.94
C THR A 50 -8.90 -21.34 36.16
N ILE A 51 -8.11 -21.13 35.11
CA ILE A 51 -7.51 -22.21 34.31
C ILE A 51 -6.01 -22.29 34.59
N ALA A 52 -5.52 -23.49 34.92
CA ALA A 52 -4.11 -23.80 35.09
C ALA A 52 -3.66 -24.82 34.05
N GLY A 53 -2.48 -24.62 33.50
CA GLY A 53 -1.92 -25.50 32.47
C GLY A 53 -1.86 -24.84 31.08
N PRO A 54 -1.70 -25.63 30.00
CA PRO A 54 -1.50 -27.09 30.03
C PRO A 54 -0.16 -27.48 30.64
N TYR A 55 -0.13 -28.62 31.33
CA TYR A 55 1.07 -29.24 31.92
C TYR A 55 0.89 -30.75 32.06
N GLU A 56 1.99 -31.49 32.36
CA GLU A 56 1.92 -32.92 32.60
C GLU A 56 1.12 -33.25 33.86
N LEU A 57 0.11 -34.10 33.70
CA LEU A 57 -0.72 -34.55 34.81
C LEU A 57 -0.03 -35.68 35.57
N LYS A 58 -0.27 -35.79 36.89
CA LYS A 58 0.29 -36.86 37.71
C LYS A 58 -0.24 -38.24 37.36
N GLN A 59 -1.42 -38.31 36.79
CA GLN A 59 -2.05 -39.52 36.25
C GLN A 59 -1.49 -39.92 34.87
N GLY A 60 -0.77 -39.01 34.22
CA GLY A 60 -0.19 -39.17 32.88
C GLY A 60 -0.92 -38.33 31.85
N GLY A 61 -0.26 -38.04 30.72
CA GLY A 61 -0.76 -37.18 29.67
C GLY A 61 -0.66 -35.67 29.97
N THR A 62 -1.03 -34.86 29.02
CA THR A 62 -1.11 -33.39 29.15
C THR A 62 -2.54 -32.97 29.47
N GLY A 63 -2.70 -32.06 30.41
CA GLY A 63 -4.01 -31.59 30.80
C GLY A 63 -4.04 -30.15 31.32
N ALA A 64 -5.23 -29.62 31.38
CA ALA A 64 -5.51 -28.34 32.01
C ALA A 64 -6.51 -28.56 33.16
N LEU A 65 -6.40 -27.74 34.19
CA LEU A 65 -7.25 -27.80 35.38
C LEU A 65 -8.06 -26.52 35.49
N LEU A 66 -9.37 -26.68 35.66
CA LEU A 66 -10.27 -25.61 35.97
C LEU A 66 -10.56 -25.64 37.49
N PHE A 67 -10.13 -24.61 38.19
CA PHE A 67 -10.39 -24.46 39.63
C PHE A 67 -11.63 -23.59 39.82
N ASP A 68 -12.74 -24.19 40.30
CA ASP A 68 -13.94 -23.49 40.66
C ASP A 68 -14.05 -23.43 42.19
N PRO A 69 -13.88 -22.26 42.83
CA PRO A 69 -13.84 -22.14 44.28
C PRO A 69 -15.26 -22.22 44.87
N ILE A 70 -15.41 -23.10 45.87
CA ILE A 70 -16.67 -23.28 46.60
C ILE A 70 -16.59 -22.57 47.92
N TYR A 71 -17.63 -21.78 48.23
CA TYR A 71 -17.81 -21.11 49.50
C TYR A 71 -19.08 -21.58 50.19
N ILE A 72 -19.02 -21.76 51.48
CA ILE A 72 -20.18 -22.07 52.33
C ILE A 72 -20.51 -20.86 53.21
N ASN A 73 -21.79 -20.67 53.48
CA ASN A 73 -22.23 -19.67 54.43
C ASN A 73 -22.07 -20.19 55.87
N ASP A 74 -21.23 -19.54 56.65
CA ASP A 74 -21.06 -19.82 58.07
C ASP A 74 -21.58 -18.58 58.88
N GLY A 75 -22.86 -18.59 59.16
CA GLY A 75 -23.53 -17.41 59.67
C GLY A 75 -23.64 -16.30 58.63
N ASN A 76 -23.06 -15.13 58.92
CA ASN A 76 -23.04 -13.97 58.03
C ASN A 76 -21.79 -13.89 57.14
N GLU A 77 -20.87 -14.82 57.26
CA GLU A 77 -19.61 -14.80 56.51
C GLU A 77 -19.57 -15.93 55.47
N LYS A 78 -19.03 -15.62 54.32
CA LYS A 78 -18.69 -16.61 53.28
C LYS A 78 -17.31 -17.18 53.57
N LYS A 79 -17.27 -18.49 53.90
CA LYS A 79 -16.03 -19.20 54.20
C LYS A 79 -15.64 -20.10 53.03
N PHE A 80 -14.40 -20.02 52.61
CA PHE A 80 -13.85 -20.92 51.58
C PHE A 80 -13.92 -22.35 52.07
N TRP A 81 -14.61 -23.20 51.32
CA TRP A 81 -14.71 -24.62 51.62
C TRP A 81 -13.64 -25.45 50.89
N GLY A 82 -13.39 -25.09 49.64
CA GLY A 82 -12.48 -25.85 48.79
C GLY A 82 -12.71 -25.55 47.30
N PHE A 83 -12.31 -26.49 46.46
CA PHE A 83 -12.49 -26.40 45.04
C PHE A 83 -13.30 -27.59 44.49
N SER A 84 -14.10 -27.33 43.48
CA SER A 84 -14.45 -28.27 42.41
C SER A 84 -13.45 -28.10 41.29
N ILE A 85 -12.79 -29.16 40.89
CA ILE A 85 -11.75 -29.12 39.89
C ILE A 85 -12.19 -29.96 38.70
N LEU A 86 -12.17 -29.37 37.52
CA LEU A 86 -12.38 -30.05 36.25
C LEU A 86 -11.02 -30.31 35.62
N VAL A 87 -10.73 -31.59 35.34
CA VAL A 87 -9.51 -32.00 34.66
C VAL A 87 -9.82 -32.21 33.18
N LEU A 88 -9.19 -31.42 32.32
CA LEU A 88 -9.33 -31.53 30.88
C LEU A 88 -8.15 -32.29 30.29
N ASN A 89 -8.42 -33.31 29.47
CA ASN A 89 -7.43 -33.93 28.61
C ASN A 89 -7.11 -32.95 27.47
N TRP A 90 -5.85 -32.53 27.42
CA TRP A 90 -5.44 -31.45 26.50
C TRP A 90 -5.45 -31.92 25.05
N ASP A 91 -5.00 -33.13 24.77
CA ASP A 91 -4.96 -33.68 23.42
C ASP A 91 -6.38 -33.87 22.87
N ALA A 92 -7.29 -34.45 23.64
CA ALA A 92 -8.68 -34.60 23.28
C ALA A 92 -9.41 -33.24 23.13
N PHE A 93 -8.99 -32.24 23.91
CA PHE A 93 -9.51 -30.86 23.74
C PHE A 93 -9.06 -30.24 22.41
N LEU A 94 -7.81 -30.44 22.02
CA LEU A 94 -7.30 -29.97 20.74
C LEU A 94 -7.96 -30.66 19.54
N GLU A 95 -8.23 -31.97 19.65
CA GLU A 95 -8.99 -32.70 18.64
C GLU A 95 -10.41 -32.11 18.46
N GLU A 96 -11.11 -31.83 19.56
CA GLU A 96 -12.45 -31.23 19.51
C GLU A 96 -12.46 -29.82 18.90
N LEU A 97 -11.39 -29.07 19.08
CA LEU A 97 -11.20 -27.76 18.44
C LEU A 97 -10.91 -27.86 16.95
N GLU A 98 -10.72 -29.09 16.43
CA GLU A 98 -10.41 -29.34 15.01
C GLU A 98 -9.21 -28.49 14.49
N VAL A 99 -8.22 -28.33 15.34
CA VAL A 99 -7.04 -27.49 15.03
C VAL A 99 -6.28 -28.01 13.81
N ASP A 100 -6.36 -29.31 13.55
CA ASP A 100 -5.78 -29.95 12.36
C ASP A 100 -6.34 -29.39 11.05
N LYS A 101 -7.60 -28.92 11.05
CA LYS A 101 -8.18 -28.28 9.87
C LYS A 101 -7.47 -26.97 9.49
N LEU A 102 -6.83 -26.28 10.42
CA LEU A 102 -6.03 -25.09 10.12
C LEU A 102 -4.72 -25.48 9.42
N GLU A 103 -4.14 -26.61 9.78
CA GLU A 103 -2.95 -27.14 9.11
C GLU A 103 -3.30 -27.62 7.70
N ASP A 104 -4.38 -28.39 7.55
CA ASP A 104 -4.90 -28.83 6.26
C ASP A 104 -5.28 -27.64 5.35
N ALA A 105 -5.77 -26.56 5.95
CA ALA A 105 -6.07 -25.32 5.25
C ALA A 105 -4.84 -24.46 4.91
N THR A 106 -3.62 -24.99 5.12
CA THR A 106 -2.35 -24.34 4.79
C THR A 106 -2.03 -23.09 5.59
N TYR A 107 -2.31 -23.10 6.89
CA TYR A 107 -1.95 -22.03 7.82
C TYR A 107 -0.92 -22.50 8.83
N HIS A 108 0.03 -21.63 9.15
CA HIS A 108 0.80 -21.72 10.38
C HIS A 108 0.08 -20.96 11.48
N PHE A 109 0.04 -21.52 12.67
CA PHE A 109 -0.54 -20.82 13.82
C PHE A 109 0.29 -21.07 15.09
N LYS A 110 0.12 -20.16 16.05
CA LYS A 110 0.74 -20.24 17.37
C LYS A 110 -0.23 -19.65 18.39
N VAL A 111 -0.43 -20.39 19.48
CA VAL A 111 -1.12 -19.89 20.68
C VAL A 111 -0.09 -19.75 21.78
N TRP A 112 -0.02 -18.57 22.38
CA TRP A 112 0.92 -18.27 23.44
C TRP A 112 0.29 -17.36 24.49
N LYS A 113 0.89 -17.34 25.69
CA LYS A 113 0.53 -16.44 26.77
C LYS A 113 1.75 -15.78 27.38
N GLU A 114 1.56 -14.72 28.14
CA GLU A 114 2.63 -14.10 28.88
C GLU A 114 2.93 -14.88 30.17
N GLY A 115 4.18 -15.30 30.30
CA GLY A 115 4.65 -15.97 31.52
C GLY A 115 4.99 -14.97 32.64
N ASN A 116 5.19 -15.47 33.85
CA ASN A 116 5.47 -14.68 35.07
C ASN A 116 6.70 -13.76 35.00
N ASN A 117 7.58 -13.98 34.04
CA ASN A 117 8.83 -13.24 33.83
C ASN A 117 8.80 -12.39 32.54
N GLY A 118 7.62 -12.11 31.98
CA GLY A 118 7.43 -11.39 30.73
C GLY A 118 7.88 -12.16 29.47
N LYS A 119 8.21 -13.45 29.60
CA LYS A 119 8.52 -14.30 28.46
C LYS A 119 7.27 -14.97 27.91
N HIS A 120 7.21 -15.08 26.60
CA HIS A 120 6.11 -15.79 25.95
C HIS A 120 6.21 -17.30 26.20
N VAL A 121 5.15 -17.87 26.72
CA VAL A 121 4.98 -19.29 26.92
C VAL A 121 4.07 -19.80 25.82
N THR A 122 4.62 -20.63 24.91
CA THR A 122 3.84 -21.25 23.84
C THR A 122 2.95 -22.35 24.43
N ILE A 123 1.67 -22.24 24.16
CA ILE A 123 0.66 -23.24 24.58
C ILE A 123 0.56 -24.33 23.50
N MET A 124 0.46 -23.90 22.25
CA MET A 124 0.48 -24.80 21.09
C MET A 124 0.99 -24.05 19.85
N SER A 125 1.49 -24.79 18.88
CA SER A 125 1.90 -24.23 17.60
C SER A 125 1.92 -25.31 16.52
N CYS A 126 1.59 -24.90 15.29
CA CYS A 126 1.78 -25.70 14.10
C CYS A 126 2.67 -24.94 13.11
N GLY A 127 3.68 -25.63 12.57
CA GLY A 127 4.60 -25.06 11.61
C GLY A 127 5.88 -24.46 12.23
N HIS A 128 6.48 -23.46 11.56
CA HIS A 128 7.76 -22.88 11.98
C HIS A 128 7.64 -21.99 13.21
N SER A 129 8.64 -22.04 14.08
CA SER A 129 8.67 -21.34 15.38
C SER A 129 8.74 -19.82 15.30
N SER A 130 9.13 -19.23 14.16
CA SER A 130 9.13 -17.78 13.96
C SER A 130 8.14 -17.39 12.89
N LEU A 131 7.00 -16.87 13.30
CA LEU A 131 5.98 -16.37 12.40
C LEU A 131 6.20 -14.86 12.20
N ASN A 132 6.36 -14.42 10.94
CA ASN A 132 6.47 -13.02 10.58
C ASN A 132 5.17 -12.56 9.90
N HIS A 133 4.75 -11.33 10.20
CA HIS A 133 3.53 -10.75 9.64
C HIS A 133 2.25 -11.56 9.96
N THR A 134 2.12 -12.00 11.21
CA THR A 134 0.94 -12.72 11.70
C THR A 134 -0.25 -11.80 11.90
N LEU A 135 -1.45 -12.36 11.75
CA LEU A 135 -2.64 -11.80 12.35
C LEU A 135 -2.71 -12.32 13.78
N SER A 136 -2.76 -11.44 14.76
CA SER A 136 -2.84 -11.78 16.18
C SER A 136 -4.17 -11.36 16.76
N VAL A 137 -4.80 -12.27 17.51
CA VAL A 137 -6.05 -12.03 18.23
C VAL A 137 -5.84 -12.38 19.70
N ALA A 138 -6.21 -11.47 20.60
CA ALA A 138 -6.21 -11.73 22.02
C ALA A 138 -7.51 -12.41 22.42
N CYS A 139 -7.41 -13.51 23.16
CA CYS A 139 -8.52 -14.27 23.71
C CYS A 139 -8.45 -14.19 25.24
N GLU A 140 -9.43 -13.56 25.85
CA GLU A 140 -9.53 -13.49 27.30
C GLU A 140 -9.97 -14.86 27.85
N VAL A 141 -9.19 -15.41 28.73
CA VAL A 141 -9.53 -16.58 29.54
C VAL A 141 -9.65 -16.13 30.98
N PRO A 142 -10.30 -16.91 31.87
CA PRO A 142 -10.74 -16.43 33.18
C PRO A 142 -9.70 -15.73 34.06
N ASN A 143 -8.43 -16.08 33.91
CA ASN A 143 -7.34 -15.54 34.75
C ASN A 143 -6.10 -15.13 33.93
N ASP A 144 -6.22 -15.07 32.61
CA ASP A 144 -5.08 -14.82 31.72
C ASP A 144 -5.56 -14.28 30.37
N THR A 145 -4.64 -13.86 29.51
CA THR A 145 -4.92 -13.51 28.11
C THR A 145 -4.06 -14.40 27.23
N TRP A 146 -4.71 -15.12 26.35
CA TRP A 146 -4.03 -15.95 25.36
C TRP A 146 -4.04 -15.23 24.02
N TYR A 147 -2.94 -15.34 23.29
CA TYR A 147 -2.77 -14.73 21.97
C TYR A 147 -2.74 -15.83 20.93
N PHE A 148 -3.66 -15.75 19.99
CA PHE A 148 -3.72 -16.61 18.82
C PHE A 148 -3.12 -15.87 17.62
N GLU A 149 -2.05 -16.41 17.07
CA GLU A 149 -1.38 -15.89 15.89
C GLU A 149 -1.52 -16.86 14.73
N ILE A 150 -1.82 -16.33 13.54
CA ILE A 150 -2.02 -17.11 12.34
C ILE A 150 -1.41 -16.43 11.12
N VAL A 151 -0.85 -17.21 10.20
CA VAL A 151 -0.33 -16.75 8.91
C VAL A 151 -0.45 -17.85 7.88
N PRO A 152 -0.86 -17.57 6.63
CA PRO A 152 -0.85 -18.56 5.56
C PRO A 152 0.56 -19.04 5.23
N PHE A 153 0.73 -20.30 4.84
CA PHE A 153 2.02 -20.91 4.42
C PHE A 153 2.76 -20.07 3.36
N GLN A 154 2.04 -19.54 2.40
CA GLN A 154 2.60 -18.71 1.32
C GLN A 154 2.64 -17.22 1.67
N GLY A 155 2.30 -16.86 2.93
CA GLY A 155 2.07 -15.49 3.36
C GLY A 155 0.77 -14.92 2.78
N TRP A 156 0.39 -13.71 3.22
CA TRP A 156 -0.87 -13.06 2.84
C TRP A 156 -0.99 -12.74 1.34
N ILE A 157 0.15 -12.56 0.67
CA ILE A 157 0.20 -12.34 -0.79
C ILE A 157 1.04 -13.44 -1.40
N PRO A 158 0.44 -14.38 -2.14
CA PRO A 158 1.16 -15.44 -2.85
C PRO A 158 2.23 -14.90 -3.79
N MET A 159 3.32 -15.61 -3.97
CA MET A 159 4.45 -15.20 -4.82
C MET A 159 4.04 -14.94 -6.27
N SER A 160 3.05 -15.66 -6.78
CA SER A 160 2.48 -15.47 -8.10
C SER A 160 1.93 -14.05 -8.32
N TYR A 161 1.21 -13.51 -7.33
CA TYR A 161 0.68 -12.14 -7.40
C TYR A 161 1.78 -11.09 -7.32
N LYS A 162 2.83 -11.34 -6.53
CA LYS A 162 4.01 -10.44 -6.46
C LYS A 162 4.73 -10.38 -7.80
N ILE A 163 4.95 -11.54 -8.43
CA ILE A 163 5.59 -11.63 -9.75
C ILE A 163 4.72 -10.94 -10.81
N PHE A 164 3.42 -11.27 -10.84
CA PHE A 164 2.49 -10.64 -11.79
C PHE A 164 2.44 -9.11 -11.63
N GLY A 165 2.31 -8.62 -10.41
CA GLY A 165 2.33 -7.18 -10.11
C GLY A 165 3.63 -6.50 -10.55
N SER A 166 4.78 -7.15 -10.35
CA SER A 166 6.08 -6.65 -10.80
C SER A 166 6.16 -6.55 -12.33
N ILE A 167 5.70 -7.57 -13.04
CA ILE A 167 5.67 -7.57 -14.53
C ILE A 167 4.78 -6.44 -15.04
N VAL A 168 3.58 -6.30 -14.49
CA VAL A 168 2.65 -5.21 -14.88
C VAL A 168 3.27 -3.84 -14.61
N SER A 169 3.91 -3.65 -13.46
CA SER A 169 4.59 -2.38 -13.12
C SER A 169 5.69 -2.03 -14.12
N VAL A 170 6.51 -3.00 -14.51
CA VAL A 170 7.58 -2.82 -15.52
C VAL A 170 6.98 -2.46 -16.89
N LEU A 171 5.93 -3.16 -17.31
CA LEU A 171 5.25 -2.86 -18.59
C LEU A 171 4.68 -1.43 -18.63
N VAL A 172 4.03 -1.01 -17.55
CA VAL A 172 3.51 0.37 -17.41
C VAL A 172 4.65 1.38 -17.50
N ALA A 173 5.75 1.15 -16.81
CA ALA A 173 6.91 2.03 -16.83
C ALA A 173 7.52 2.16 -18.25
N ILE A 174 7.60 1.05 -19.01
CA ILE A 174 8.07 1.05 -20.39
C ILE A 174 7.13 1.88 -21.28
N LEU A 175 5.81 1.68 -21.17
CA LEU A 175 4.82 2.41 -21.96
C LEU A 175 4.88 3.92 -21.67
N LEU A 176 4.98 4.32 -20.41
CA LEU A 176 5.14 5.72 -20.04
C LEU A 176 6.44 6.31 -20.58
N SER A 177 7.54 5.57 -20.50
CA SER A 177 8.83 5.98 -21.04
C SER A 177 8.78 6.19 -22.56
N MET A 178 8.16 5.25 -23.29
CA MET A 178 7.97 5.38 -24.75
C MET A 178 7.09 6.59 -25.11
N GLY A 179 6.00 6.81 -24.36
CA GLY A 179 5.15 7.98 -24.55
C GLY A 179 5.90 9.29 -24.35
N TYR A 180 6.66 9.38 -23.26
CA TYR A 180 7.51 10.54 -22.97
C TYR A 180 8.58 10.78 -24.06
N TRP A 181 9.23 9.73 -24.52
CA TRP A 181 10.18 9.79 -25.62
C TRP A 181 9.57 10.33 -26.91
N GLN A 182 8.36 9.87 -27.27
CA GLN A 182 7.65 10.38 -28.44
C GLN A 182 7.32 11.87 -28.33
N ILE A 183 6.96 12.34 -27.15
CA ILE A 183 6.69 13.77 -26.91
C ILE A 183 7.95 14.61 -27.14
N ILE A 184 9.11 14.17 -26.64
CA ILE A 184 10.39 14.83 -26.87
C ILE A 184 10.71 14.92 -28.36
N LEU A 185 10.61 13.80 -29.07
CA LEU A 185 10.90 13.76 -30.50
C LEU A 185 9.95 14.67 -31.31
N ARG A 186 8.69 14.77 -30.94
CA ARG A 186 7.75 15.72 -31.54
C ARG A 186 8.16 17.16 -31.33
N ARG A 187 8.50 17.53 -30.11
CA ARG A 187 8.96 18.90 -29.78
C ARG A 187 10.20 19.31 -30.55
N GLU A 188 11.17 18.42 -30.69
CA GLU A 188 12.36 18.68 -31.49
C GLU A 188 12.02 18.93 -32.96
N LYS A 189 11.16 18.09 -33.57
CA LYS A 189 10.69 18.29 -34.95
C LYS A 189 9.94 19.60 -35.10
N GLU A 190 9.02 19.92 -34.19
CA GLU A 190 8.27 21.18 -34.23
C GLU A 190 9.20 22.40 -34.16
N ALA A 191 10.22 22.36 -33.33
CA ALA A 191 11.21 23.43 -33.23
C ALA A 191 12.02 23.61 -34.53
N VAL A 192 12.37 22.52 -35.19
CA VAL A 192 13.04 22.57 -36.50
C VAL A 192 12.12 23.15 -37.57
N TYR A 193 10.88 22.70 -37.66
CA TYR A 193 9.90 23.22 -38.59
C TYR A 193 9.59 24.71 -38.39
N ALA A 194 9.47 25.12 -37.12
CA ALA A 194 9.25 26.54 -36.76
C ALA A 194 10.38 27.43 -37.29
N LYS A 195 11.64 27.03 -37.11
CA LYS A 195 12.81 27.77 -37.63
C LYS A 195 12.83 27.82 -39.18
N GLN A 196 12.43 26.73 -39.81
CA GLN A 196 12.40 26.68 -41.30
C GLN A 196 11.29 27.59 -41.86
N ILE A 197 10.12 27.60 -41.22
CA ILE A 197 9.00 28.52 -41.62
C ILE A 197 9.42 29.98 -41.42
N GLU A 198 10.04 30.33 -40.29
CA GLU A 198 10.55 31.67 -40.04
C GLU A 198 11.57 32.11 -41.10
N LYS A 199 12.50 31.26 -41.48
CA LYS A 199 13.47 31.55 -42.53
C LYS A 199 12.78 31.83 -43.88
N VAL A 200 11.86 30.96 -44.30
CA VAL A 200 11.12 31.13 -45.55
C VAL A 200 10.25 32.42 -45.55
N ALA A 201 9.63 32.72 -44.42
CA ALA A 201 8.84 33.92 -44.23
C ALA A 201 9.68 35.20 -44.34
N THR A 202 10.89 35.22 -43.74
CA THR A 202 11.83 36.35 -43.85
C THR A 202 12.36 36.52 -45.26
N GLU A 203 12.73 35.45 -45.93
CA GLU A 203 13.14 35.48 -47.35
C GLU A 203 12.04 36.04 -48.29
N ALA A 204 10.80 35.56 -48.09
CA ALA A 204 9.64 36.05 -48.85
C ALA A 204 9.38 37.52 -48.59
N GLN A 205 9.51 38.00 -47.33
CA GLN A 205 9.33 39.40 -46.98
C GLN A 205 10.42 40.28 -47.64
N HIS A 206 11.66 39.87 -47.61
CA HIS A 206 12.76 40.57 -48.28
C HIS A 206 12.52 40.68 -49.80
N ALA A 207 12.13 39.57 -50.44
CA ALA A 207 11.81 39.56 -51.86
C ALA A 207 10.64 40.51 -52.21
N ASN A 208 9.58 40.53 -51.37
CA ASN A 208 8.45 41.43 -51.59
C ASN A 208 8.83 42.89 -51.38
N GLN A 209 9.67 43.22 -50.36
CA GLN A 209 10.20 44.58 -50.17
C GLN A 209 11.07 45.02 -51.36
N ALA A 210 11.95 44.12 -51.89
CA ALA A 210 12.75 44.43 -53.05
C ALA A 210 11.89 44.69 -54.29
N LYS A 211 10.83 43.88 -54.49
CA LYS A 211 9.86 44.08 -55.57
C LYS A 211 9.15 45.44 -55.45
N THR A 212 8.71 45.78 -54.26
CA THR A 212 8.02 47.06 -54.01
C THR A 212 8.95 48.25 -54.25
N ARG A 213 10.21 48.22 -53.82
CA ARG A 213 11.22 49.22 -54.08
C ARG A 213 11.50 49.35 -55.57
N PHE A 214 11.64 48.20 -56.27
CA PHE A 214 11.86 48.21 -57.72
C PHE A 214 10.71 48.90 -58.46
N LEU A 215 9.46 48.53 -58.15
CA LEU A 215 8.27 49.15 -58.74
C LEU A 215 8.16 50.66 -58.46
N PHE A 216 8.50 51.07 -57.22
CA PHE A 216 8.46 52.48 -56.81
C PHE A 216 9.53 53.26 -57.62
N ASN A 217 10.75 52.78 -57.66
CA ASN A 217 11.82 53.45 -58.41
C ASN A 217 11.51 53.52 -59.91
N MET A 218 11.06 52.40 -60.50
CA MET A 218 10.65 52.40 -61.93
C MET A 218 9.51 53.37 -62.20
N SER A 219 8.53 53.46 -61.31
CA SER A 219 7.43 54.41 -61.43
C SER A 219 7.93 55.86 -61.43
N HIS A 220 8.91 56.13 -60.56
CA HIS A 220 9.53 57.46 -60.50
C HIS A 220 10.34 57.78 -61.72
N ASP A 221 11.19 56.82 -62.18
CA ASP A 221 12.07 56.98 -63.33
C ASP A 221 11.33 57.07 -64.67
N ILE A 222 10.12 56.50 -64.75
CA ILE A 222 9.24 56.62 -65.88
C ILE A 222 8.48 57.97 -65.81
N ARG A 223 8.02 58.37 -64.63
CA ARG A 223 7.19 59.60 -64.43
C ARG A 223 7.99 60.89 -64.84
N THR A 224 9.29 60.90 -64.44
CA THR A 224 10.11 62.12 -64.68
C THR A 224 10.26 62.41 -66.16
N PRO A 225 10.69 61.53 -67.06
CA PRO A 225 10.74 61.86 -68.53
C PRO A 225 9.38 62.03 -69.13
N MET A 226 8.35 61.24 -68.64
CA MET A 226 6.95 61.51 -69.15
C MET A 226 6.46 62.87 -68.84
N ASN A 227 6.64 63.42 -67.62
CA ASN A 227 6.26 64.77 -67.27
C ASN A 227 7.03 65.82 -68.09
N ALA A 228 8.34 65.56 -68.37
CA ALA A 228 9.10 66.44 -69.22
C ALA A 228 8.57 66.45 -70.66
N ILE A 229 8.25 65.29 -71.22
CA ILE A 229 7.65 65.15 -72.55
C ILE A 229 6.30 65.98 -72.61
N ILE A 230 5.41 65.73 -71.64
CA ILE A 230 4.11 66.42 -71.58
C ILE A 230 4.31 67.94 -71.45
N GLY A 231 5.21 68.38 -70.57
CA GLY A 231 5.51 69.76 -70.37
C GLY A 231 6.08 70.42 -71.60
N TYR A 232 7.03 69.85 -72.29
CA TYR A 232 7.60 70.36 -73.51
C TYR A 232 6.60 70.32 -74.69
N THR A 233 5.72 69.32 -74.74
CA THR A 233 4.64 69.32 -75.76
C THR A 233 3.63 70.47 -75.56
N GLN A 234 3.26 70.70 -74.33
CA GLN A 234 2.37 71.88 -74.04
C GLN A 234 3.05 73.22 -74.36
N LEU A 235 4.35 73.36 -74.02
CA LEU A 235 5.10 74.56 -74.39
C LEU A 235 5.26 74.71 -75.87
N LEU A 236 5.43 73.63 -76.59
CA LEU A 236 5.49 73.66 -78.09
C LEU A 236 4.17 74.08 -78.66
N GLU A 237 3.05 73.55 -78.20
CA GLU A 237 1.69 73.86 -78.62
C GLU A 237 1.39 75.38 -78.48
N ASN A 238 1.80 75.94 -77.32
CA ASN A 238 1.59 77.35 -77.02
C ASN A 238 2.53 78.35 -77.75
N ASN A 239 3.59 77.84 -78.42
CA ASN A 239 4.64 78.66 -79.03
C ASN A 239 4.93 78.29 -80.49
N LEU A 240 3.97 77.73 -81.22
CA LEU A 240 4.12 77.32 -82.62
C LEU A 240 4.55 78.45 -83.58
N ASP A 241 4.16 79.68 -83.34
CA ASP A 241 4.51 80.81 -84.17
C ASP A 241 5.95 81.31 -84.01
N ASN A 242 6.66 80.88 -82.93
CA ASN A 242 8.07 81.22 -82.73
C ASN A 242 8.99 80.03 -83.13
N LYS A 243 9.39 80.01 -84.38
CA LYS A 243 10.17 78.95 -85.01
C LYS A 243 11.46 78.60 -84.22
N LYS A 244 12.12 79.53 -83.55
CA LYS A 244 13.31 79.34 -82.77
C LYS A 244 13.06 78.58 -81.44
N GLN A 245 11.98 79.02 -80.76
CA GLN A 245 11.59 78.32 -79.49
C GLN A 245 10.94 76.98 -79.77
N ALA A 246 10.18 76.82 -80.82
CA ALA A 246 9.64 75.49 -81.16
C ALA A 246 10.73 74.48 -81.48
N LEU A 247 11.81 74.83 -82.19
CA LEU A 247 12.96 73.94 -82.44
C LEU A 247 13.70 73.62 -81.13
N ASP A 248 13.85 74.50 -80.16
CA ASP A 248 14.46 74.25 -78.87
C ASP A 248 13.62 73.24 -78.07
N TYR A 249 12.30 73.39 -78.04
CA TYR A 249 11.42 72.41 -77.31
C TYR A 249 11.41 71.05 -77.98
N ILE A 250 11.48 70.93 -79.30
CA ILE A 250 11.60 69.69 -80.02
C ILE A 250 12.94 68.99 -79.65
N SER A 251 14.02 69.79 -79.56
CA SER A 251 15.33 69.23 -79.14
C SER A 251 15.32 68.68 -77.77
N LYS A 252 14.69 69.41 -76.83
CA LYS A 252 14.53 68.93 -75.42
C LYS A 252 13.58 67.76 -75.30
N LEU A 253 12.53 67.70 -76.11
CA LEU A 253 11.64 66.54 -76.21
C LEU A 253 12.45 65.28 -76.65
N LYS A 254 13.28 65.40 -77.66
CA LYS A 254 14.09 64.33 -78.18
C LYS A 254 15.12 63.82 -77.12
N SER A 255 15.72 64.74 -76.39
CA SER A 255 16.67 64.35 -75.29
C SER A 255 15.97 63.79 -74.07
N SER A 256 14.70 64.03 -73.83
CA SER A 256 13.92 63.47 -72.72
C SER A 256 13.33 62.06 -73.06
N SER A 257 13.35 61.67 -74.26
CA SER A 257 12.85 60.38 -74.77
C SER A 257 13.96 59.33 -75.01
N THR A 258 15.21 59.68 -74.80
CA THR A 258 16.36 58.78 -74.87
C THR A 258 16.82 58.43 -73.49
#